data_2b7b24e7b9a35af8a6c40101fe4a9d55
#
_entry.id   2b7b24e7b9a35af8a6c40101fe4a9d55
#
_cell.length_a   1.000
_cell.length_b   1.000
_cell.length_c   1.000
_cell.angle_alpha   90.00
_cell.angle_beta   90.00
_cell.angle_gamma   90.00
#
_symmetry.space_group_name_H-M   'P 1'
#
loop_
_entity.id
_entity.type
_entity.pdbx_description
1 polymer ?
#
loop_
_entity_poly.entity_id
_entity_poly.type
_entity_poly.pdbx_seq_one_letter_code
_entity_poly.pdbx_strand_id
1 'polypeptide(L)'
;VYKNNKETFTYKQCSSDLNNLKKELKWLKEPDKFSLQNALKDLDNAYKKFFKEKVGFPKFKSKKINRFSYKTNFTNGNIMYCGQHIKLPKLGMVKIRDKQVPKGRILNATISKEPSGRYYVSLCCTDVDIEAFENTNN
;
A
#
# COMPACT_ATOMS: atom_id res chain seq x y z
N VAL A 1 -2.03 14.84 15.58
CA VAL A 1 -2.95 15.16 16.68
C VAL A 1 -2.22 16.00 17.69
N TYR A 2 -2.61 17.25 17.82
CA TYR A 2 -2.13 18.11 18.88
C TYR A 2 -2.81 17.68 20.18
N LYS A 3 -2.10 17.01 21.05
CA LYS A 3 -2.48 16.94 22.45
C LYS A 3 -1.95 18.21 23.16
N ASN A 4 -2.59 18.58 24.26
CA ASN A 4 -2.35 19.79 25.04
C ASN A 4 -0.90 20.07 25.47
N ASN A 5 0.05 19.20 25.16
CA ASN A 5 1.46 19.29 25.54
C ASN A 5 2.41 19.62 24.37
N LYS A 6 1.93 20.13 23.25
CA LYS A 6 2.74 20.49 22.07
C LYS A 6 3.60 19.33 21.50
N GLU A 7 3.30 18.09 21.80
CA GLU A 7 3.99 16.95 21.24
C GLU A 7 3.48 16.66 19.82
N THR A 8 4.38 16.74 18.87
CA THR A 8 4.08 16.40 17.49
C THR A 8 4.21 14.87 17.32
N PHE A 9 3.12 14.18 17.00
CA PHE A 9 3.19 12.76 16.70
C PHE A 9 3.94 12.54 15.38
N THR A 10 5.08 11.85 15.45
CA THR A 10 5.84 11.43 14.29
C THR A 10 5.40 10.03 13.84
N TYR A 11 5.73 9.67 12.60
CA TYR A 11 5.51 8.31 12.09
C TYR A 11 6.09 7.25 13.03
N LYS A 12 7.27 7.50 13.60
CA LYS A 12 7.94 6.58 14.54
C LYS A 12 7.12 6.33 15.81
N GLN A 13 6.55 7.38 16.39
CA GLN A 13 5.67 7.25 17.56
C GLN A 13 4.38 6.53 17.22
N CYS A 14 3.74 6.87 16.11
CA CYS A 14 2.53 6.18 15.64
C CYS A 14 2.78 4.71 15.35
N SER A 15 3.93 4.36 14.79
CA SER A 15 4.31 2.96 14.54
C SER A 15 4.51 2.17 15.85
N SER A 16 5.10 2.80 16.86
CA SER A 16 5.24 2.21 18.20
C SER A 16 3.88 2.01 18.86
N ASP A 17 3.03 3.01 18.79
CA ASP A 17 1.67 2.95 19.33
C ASP A 17 0.83 1.87 18.65
N LEU A 18 1.00 1.69 17.34
CA LEU A 18 0.35 0.62 16.59
C LEU A 18 0.75 -0.77 17.12
N ASN A 19 2.02 -0.97 17.45
CA ASN A 19 2.48 -2.23 18.04
C ASN A 19 1.82 -2.51 19.39
N ASN A 20 1.64 -1.48 20.22
CA ASN A 20 0.94 -1.59 21.49
C ASN A 20 -0.56 -1.88 21.30
N LEU A 21 -1.19 -1.20 20.35
CA LEU A 21 -2.60 -1.44 19.99
C LEU A 21 -2.83 -2.87 19.48
N LYS A 22 -1.90 -3.45 18.75
CA LYS A 22 -1.99 -4.84 18.29
C LYS A 22 -2.00 -5.85 19.43
N LYS A 23 -1.41 -5.52 20.58
CA LYS A 23 -1.46 -6.36 21.78
C LYS A 23 -2.82 -6.32 22.45
N GLU A 24 -3.49 -5.18 22.43
CA GLU A 24 -4.82 -4.97 23.00
C GLU A 24 -5.93 -5.41 22.05
N LEU A 25 -5.82 -4.99 20.79
CA LEU A 25 -6.80 -5.25 19.72
C LEU A 25 -6.27 -6.34 18.79
N LYS A 26 -6.55 -7.59 19.10
CA LYS A 26 -6.06 -8.75 18.35
C LYS A 26 -6.48 -8.75 16.87
N TRP A 27 -7.62 -8.16 16.55
CA TRP A 27 -8.10 -8.08 15.16
C TRP A 27 -7.18 -7.23 14.24
N LEU A 28 -6.34 -6.35 14.81
CA LEU A 28 -5.34 -5.61 14.05
C LEU A 28 -4.21 -6.49 13.48
N LYS A 29 -4.11 -7.74 13.91
CA LYS A 29 -3.17 -8.72 13.36
C LYS A 29 -3.70 -9.42 12.11
N GLU A 30 -5.00 -9.34 11.83
CA GLU A 30 -5.61 -9.95 10.65
C GLU A 30 -5.14 -9.30 9.35
N PRO A 31 -5.10 -7.94 9.23
CA PRO A 31 -4.52 -7.31 8.04
C PRO A 31 -3.01 -7.52 7.97
N ASP A 32 -2.47 -7.41 6.75
CA ASP A 32 -1.04 -7.39 6.54
C ASP A 32 -0.38 -6.22 7.29
N LYS A 33 0.72 -6.51 7.99
CA LYS A 33 1.47 -5.51 8.76
C LYS A 33 1.94 -4.33 7.90
N PHE A 34 2.33 -4.59 6.66
CA PHE A 34 2.79 -3.54 5.75
C PHE A 34 1.66 -2.63 5.30
N SER A 35 0.44 -3.14 5.18
CA SER A 35 -0.72 -2.30 4.85
C SER A 35 -0.97 -1.24 5.91
N LEU A 36 -0.86 -1.61 7.18
CA LEU A 36 -1.01 -0.70 8.32
C LEU A 36 0.14 0.31 8.38
N GLN A 37 1.38 -0.13 8.20
CA GLN A 37 2.54 0.76 8.20
C GLN A 37 2.50 1.75 7.03
N ASN A 38 2.11 1.31 5.84
CA ASN A 38 1.97 2.19 4.67
C ASN A 38 0.84 3.21 4.86
N ALA A 39 -0.26 2.84 5.50
CA ALA A 39 -1.33 3.78 5.85
C ALA A 39 -0.82 4.88 6.80
N LEU A 40 0.00 4.54 7.79
CA LEU A 40 0.63 5.52 8.68
C LEU A 40 1.61 6.43 7.94
N LYS A 41 2.41 5.88 7.02
CA LYS A 41 3.32 6.69 6.18
C LYS A 41 2.57 7.64 5.27
N ASP A 42 1.48 7.20 4.67
CA ASP A 42 0.65 8.03 3.81
C ASP A 42 0.03 9.18 4.60
N LEU A 43 -0.42 8.92 5.83
CA LEU A 43 -0.94 9.96 6.72
C LEU A 43 0.15 10.97 7.10
N ASP A 44 1.33 10.50 7.48
CA ASP A 44 2.48 11.36 7.80
C ASP A 44 2.86 12.24 6.61
N ASN A 45 2.91 11.68 5.41
CA ASN A 45 3.18 12.43 4.18
C ASN A 45 2.09 13.45 3.86
N ALA A 46 0.82 13.12 4.10
CA ALA A 46 -0.29 14.03 3.90
C ALA A 46 -0.20 15.26 4.83
N TYR A 47 0.15 15.07 6.10
CA TYR A 47 0.39 16.17 7.03
C TYR A 47 1.62 17.00 6.67
N LYS A 48 2.72 16.36 6.26
CA LYS A 48 3.91 17.07 5.78
C LYS A 48 3.61 17.97 4.59
N LYS A 49 2.85 17.47 3.62
CA LYS A 49 2.39 18.29 2.48
C LYS A 49 1.49 19.43 2.91
N PHE A 50 0.58 19.20 3.83
CA PHE A 50 -0.27 20.27 4.37
C PHE A 50 0.55 21.42 4.97
N PHE A 51 1.55 21.09 5.79
CA PHE A 51 2.37 22.11 6.44
C PHE A 51 3.38 22.79 5.52
N LYS A 52 3.97 22.06 4.57
CA LYS A 52 5.01 22.60 3.66
C LYS A 52 4.44 23.24 2.41
N GLU A 53 3.50 22.56 1.77
CA GLU A 53 2.99 22.95 0.44
C GLU A 53 1.64 23.69 0.51
N LYS A 54 1.10 23.88 1.69
CA LYS A 54 -0.20 24.53 1.94
C LYS A 54 -1.35 23.92 1.12
N VAL A 55 -1.26 22.65 0.82
CA VAL A 55 -2.37 21.89 0.23
C VAL A 55 -3.47 21.65 1.26
N GLY A 56 -4.64 21.19 0.82
CA GLY A 56 -5.77 20.95 1.70
C GLY A 56 -5.46 20.04 2.90
N PHE A 57 -6.15 20.25 4.01
CA PHE A 57 -6.02 19.44 5.22
C PHE A 57 -6.43 17.97 4.95
N PRO A 58 -5.70 16.97 5.48
CA PRO A 58 -6.07 15.58 5.30
C PRO A 58 -7.49 15.29 5.82
N LYS A 59 -8.29 14.63 5.01
CA LYS A 59 -9.67 14.26 5.34
C LYS A 59 -9.81 12.77 5.61
N PHE A 60 -10.67 12.39 6.53
CA PHE A 60 -11.03 11.00 6.73
C PHE A 60 -11.71 10.42 5.50
N LYS A 61 -11.29 9.23 5.11
CA LYS A 61 -11.96 8.50 4.03
C LYS A 61 -13.32 7.99 4.50
N SER A 62 -14.35 8.22 3.71
CA SER A 62 -15.69 7.74 4.00
C SER A 62 -15.94 6.36 3.39
N LYS A 63 -16.67 5.51 4.09
CA LYS A 63 -17.15 4.22 3.55
C LYS A 63 -18.10 4.39 2.36
N LYS A 64 -18.64 5.57 2.14
CA LYS A 64 -19.48 5.89 0.97
C LYS A 64 -18.69 5.96 -0.32
N ILE A 65 -17.37 6.16 -0.24
CA ILE A 65 -16.48 6.08 -1.39
C ILE A 65 -16.20 4.60 -1.62
N ASN A 66 -16.82 4.00 -2.62
CA ASN A 66 -16.74 2.57 -2.92
C ASN A 66 -15.39 2.14 -3.54
N ARG A 67 -14.35 2.91 -3.33
CA ARG A 67 -13.00 2.64 -3.81
C ARG A 67 -12.07 2.40 -2.62
N PHE A 68 -11.61 1.18 -2.48
CA PHE A 68 -10.73 0.77 -1.39
C PHE A 68 -9.42 0.25 -1.97
N SER A 69 -8.32 0.67 -1.37
CA SER A 69 -7.00 0.16 -1.74
C SER A 69 -6.07 0.10 -0.53
N TYR A 70 -5.15 -0.84 -0.55
CA TYR A 70 -4.05 -0.89 0.40
C TYR A 70 -2.77 -1.33 -0.29
N LYS A 71 -1.64 -0.93 0.28
CA LYS A 71 -0.33 -1.20 -0.24
C LYS A 71 0.44 -2.13 0.70
N THR A 72 1.07 -3.14 0.15
CA THR A 72 1.96 -4.05 0.88
C THR A 72 3.35 -4.07 0.25
N ASN A 73 4.38 -4.33 1.05
CA ASN A 73 5.76 -4.34 0.60
C ASN A 73 6.27 -5.77 0.38
N PHE A 74 7.18 -5.93 -0.57
CA PHE A 74 7.86 -7.20 -0.79
C PHE A 74 8.93 -7.44 0.29
N THR A 75 8.87 -8.60 0.93
CA THR A 75 9.87 -9.06 1.89
C THR A 75 9.91 -10.59 1.89
N ASN A 76 11.09 -11.16 1.71
CA ASN A 76 11.31 -12.61 1.81
C ASN A 76 10.32 -13.47 0.99
N GLY A 77 10.04 -13.07 -0.24
CA GLY A 77 9.17 -13.84 -1.13
C GLY A 77 7.69 -13.87 -0.73
N ASN A 78 7.22 -12.89 0.03
CA ASN A 78 5.81 -12.80 0.43
C ASN A 78 4.87 -12.44 -0.73
N ILE A 79 5.40 -11.88 -1.80
CA ILE A 79 4.69 -11.60 -3.05
C ILE A 79 5.37 -12.39 -4.16
N MET A 80 4.64 -13.31 -4.79
CA MET A 80 5.17 -14.14 -5.87
C MET A 80 4.13 -14.28 -6.98
N TYR A 81 4.60 -14.23 -8.21
CA TYR A 81 3.80 -14.50 -9.39
C TYR A 81 4.05 -15.94 -9.85
N CYS A 82 2.97 -16.70 -9.97
CA CYS A 82 3.02 -18.11 -10.36
C CYS A 82 2.06 -18.37 -11.54
N GLY A 83 2.34 -17.80 -12.70
CA GLY A 83 1.52 -18.00 -13.91
C GLY A 83 0.10 -17.45 -13.76
N GLN A 84 -0.85 -18.30 -13.39
CA GLN A 84 -2.26 -17.91 -13.21
C GLN A 84 -2.62 -17.48 -11.78
N HIS A 85 -1.65 -17.50 -10.87
CA HIS A 85 -1.88 -17.16 -9.47
C HIS A 85 -0.83 -16.17 -8.99
N ILE A 86 -1.20 -15.33 -8.06
CA ILE A 86 -0.30 -14.46 -7.32
C ILE A 86 -0.39 -14.75 -5.83
N LYS A 87 0.77 -14.91 -5.19
CA LYS A 87 0.85 -15.01 -3.73
C LYS A 87 0.89 -13.61 -3.14
N LEU A 88 -0.01 -13.35 -2.20
CA LEU A 88 -0.10 -12.08 -1.48
C LEU A 88 -0.06 -12.31 0.03
N PRO A 89 0.55 -11.39 0.80
CA PRO A 89 0.57 -11.50 2.26
C PRO A 89 -0.83 -11.60 2.84
N LYS A 90 -1.03 -12.53 3.77
CA LYS A 90 -2.31 -12.82 4.44
C LYS A 90 -3.43 -13.39 3.57
N LEU A 91 -3.38 -13.19 2.26
CA LEU A 91 -4.39 -13.71 1.33
C LEU A 91 -3.99 -15.08 0.74
N GLY A 92 -2.69 -15.41 0.75
CA GLY A 92 -2.18 -16.61 0.13
C GLY A 92 -2.22 -16.55 -1.40
N MET A 93 -2.50 -17.68 -2.04
CA MET A 93 -2.55 -17.78 -3.51
C MET A 93 -3.90 -17.30 -4.03
N VAL A 94 -3.88 -16.28 -4.86
CA VAL A 94 -5.07 -15.70 -5.49
C VAL A 94 -5.00 -15.93 -6.99
N LYS A 95 -6.08 -16.43 -7.59
CA LYS A 95 -6.18 -16.63 -9.02
C LYS A 95 -6.26 -15.31 -9.77
N ILE A 96 -5.46 -15.17 -10.82
CA ILE A 96 -5.43 -13.99 -11.69
C ILE A 96 -6.13 -14.31 -12.99
N ARG A 97 -6.95 -13.39 -13.45
CA ARG A 97 -7.65 -13.49 -14.74
C ARG A 97 -6.77 -13.00 -15.90
N ASP A 98 -5.94 -12.02 -15.65
CA ASP A 98 -5.08 -11.41 -16.66
C ASP A 98 -3.81 -12.25 -16.90
N LYS A 99 -3.28 -12.14 -18.09
CA LYS A 99 -2.08 -12.87 -18.51
C LYS A 99 -0.80 -12.02 -18.51
N GLN A 100 -0.85 -10.84 -17.93
CA GLN A 100 0.35 -9.99 -17.83
C GLN A 100 1.36 -10.61 -16.86
N VAL A 101 2.58 -10.78 -17.35
CA VAL A 101 3.68 -11.28 -16.53
C VAL A 101 4.49 -10.10 -16.02
N PRO A 102 4.65 -9.93 -14.68
CA PRO A 102 5.50 -8.89 -14.14
C PRO A 102 6.95 -9.14 -14.55
N LYS A 103 7.59 -8.11 -15.05
CA LYS A 103 9.02 -8.12 -15.38
C LYS A 103 9.79 -7.42 -14.29
N GLY A 104 10.99 -7.92 -13.97
CA GLY A 104 11.86 -7.34 -12.96
C GLY A 104 11.51 -7.76 -11.53
N ARG A 105 12.13 -7.10 -10.58
CA ARG A 105 11.97 -7.40 -9.16
C ARG A 105 10.79 -6.65 -8.56
N ILE A 106 9.89 -7.36 -7.91
CA ILE A 106 8.73 -6.76 -7.24
C ILE A 106 9.18 -6.02 -5.98
N LEU A 107 8.82 -4.75 -5.87
CA LEU A 107 9.07 -3.93 -4.68
C LEU A 107 7.85 -3.89 -3.76
N ASN A 108 6.70 -3.71 -4.33
CA ASN A 108 5.44 -3.63 -3.59
C ASN A 108 4.26 -3.98 -4.48
N ALA A 109 3.12 -4.19 -3.85
CA ALA A 109 1.84 -4.42 -4.51
C ALA A 109 0.77 -3.53 -3.90
N THR A 110 -0.10 -2.99 -4.73
CA THR A 110 -1.30 -2.28 -4.31
C THR A 110 -2.51 -3.08 -4.73
N ILE A 111 -3.31 -3.48 -3.76
CA ILE A 111 -4.55 -4.22 -3.98
C ILE A 111 -5.70 -3.23 -3.88
N SER A 112 -6.54 -3.18 -4.89
CA SER A 112 -7.67 -2.26 -4.96
C SER A 112 -8.98 -2.97 -5.28
N LYS A 113 -10.06 -2.44 -4.73
CA LYS A 113 -11.42 -2.86 -5.04
C LYS A 113 -12.14 -1.71 -5.72
N GLU A 114 -12.65 -1.97 -6.91
CA GLU A 114 -13.45 -1.02 -7.69
C GLU A 114 -14.92 -1.03 -7.25
N PRO A 115 -15.69 0.06 -7.51
CA PRO A 115 -17.12 0.08 -7.21
C PRO A 115 -17.93 -1.04 -7.89
N SER A 116 -17.43 -1.54 -9.02
CA SER A 116 -18.01 -2.69 -9.73
C SER A 116 -17.87 -4.02 -8.99
N GLY A 117 -17.16 -4.07 -7.85
CA GLY A 117 -16.83 -5.27 -7.11
C GLY A 117 -15.60 -6.01 -7.64
N ARG A 118 -14.94 -5.53 -8.67
CA ARG A 118 -13.70 -6.12 -9.22
C ARG A 118 -12.50 -5.74 -8.37
N TYR A 119 -11.57 -6.68 -8.24
CA TYR A 119 -10.31 -6.49 -7.55
C TYR A 119 -9.15 -6.43 -8.54
N TYR A 120 -8.21 -5.54 -8.27
CA TYR A 120 -7.00 -5.35 -9.06
C TYR A 120 -5.77 -5.36 -8.17
N VAL A 121 -4.68 -5.85 -8.73
CA VAL A 121 -3.35 -5.82 -8.10
C VAL A 121 -2.41 -5.05 -9.02
N SER A 122 -1.83 -3.98 -8.53
CA SER A 122 -0.79 -3.22 -9.22
C SER A 122 0.55 -3.56 -8.59
N LEU A 123 1.48 -4.08 -9.39
CA LEU A 123 2.83 -4.43 -8.95
C LEU A 123 3.80 -3.32 -9.35
N CYS A 124 4.54 -2.80 -8.38
CA CYS A 124 5.68 -1.93 -8.64
C CYS A 124 6.93 -2.78 -8.76
N CYS A 125 7.56 -2.75 -9.92
CA CYS A 125 8.76 -3.54 -10.21
C CYS A 125 9.94 -2.62 -10.51
N THR A 126 11.14 -3.09 -10.18
CA THR A 126 12.41 -2.45 -10.54
C THR A 126 13.29 -3.41 -11.31
N ASP A 127 14.41 -2.93 -11.84
CA ASP A 127 15.35 -3.72 -12.64
C ASP A 127 14.69 -4.33 -13.89
N VAL A 128 13.70 -3.64 -14.44
CA VAL A 128 13.08 -3.99 -15.71
C VAL A 128 13.97 -3.51 -16.83
N ASP A 129 14.44 -4.44 -17.70
CA ASP A 129 15.01 -4.06 -18.98
C ASP A 129 13.90 -3.43 -19.82
N ILE A 130 13.83 -2.12 -19.76
CA ILE A 130 13.02 -1.36 -20.71
C ILE A 130 13.78 -1.47 -22.02
N GLU A 131 13.34 -2.37 -22.90
CA GLU A 131 13.74 -2.29 -24.30
C GLU A 131 13.44 -0.87 -24.75
N ALA A 132 14.50 -0.15 -25.10
CA ALA A 132 14.35 1.17 -25.65
C ALA A 132 13.35 1.05 -26.79
N PHE A 133 12.18 1.68 -26.64
CA PHE A 133 11.31 1.87 -27.78
C PHE A 133 12.13 2.65 -28.77
N GLU A 134 12.66 1.96 -29.80
CA GLU A 134 13.17 2.65 -30.94
C GLU A 134 12.01 3.50 -31.45
N ASN A 135 12.16 4.80 -31.26
CA ASN A 135 11.29 5.75 -31.94
C ASN A 135 11.47 5.54 -33.42
N THR A 136 10.71 4.64 -33.98
CA THR A 136 10.52 4.57 -35.44
C THR A 136 9.58 5.71 -35.84
N ASN A 137 9.97 6.93 -35.52
CA ASN A 137 9.42 8.11 -36.13
C ASN A 137 10.15 8.32 -37.43
N ASN A 138 9.66 7.66 -38.43
CA ASN A 138 9.86 8.11 -39.81
C ASN A 138 8.82 9.18 -40.11
#